data_6d3db3c954e560fe238e967a88ecf926
#
_entry.id   6d3db3c954e560fe238e967a88ecf926
#
_cell.length_a   1.000
_cell.length_b   1.000
_cell.length_c   1.000
_cell.angle_alpha   90.00
_cell.angle_beta   90.00
_cell.angle_gamma   90.00
#
_symmetry.space_group_name_H-M   'P 1'
#
loop_
_entity.id
_entity.type
_entity.pdbx_description
1 polymer ?
#
loop_
_entity_poly.entity_id
_entity_poly.type
_entity_poly.pdbx_seq_one_letter_code
_entity_poly.pdbx_strand_id
1 'polypeptide(L)'
;MIVKVILGTMQNARKLVSIAESIPCDVELCYGRYVVNAKSMLGVLSMPEFDGGELHIHTDNEKECEKILFQLLDQNLLVDTGDAVKRSIYDITTFGEILIDFTSRNINEDGQMLYARNPGGAPANVAVAASRLGAHTAFIGKAGKDMHGKFLKSVLEKESVDTKGMLLDENYFTTLAFVELDKNGERKFSFARKPGADTQLRKDELDRELLQHCKIFHFGSLSLTEEPSRSATLEALKEAKRHGALISYDPNYRARLWENEKTAVASMQSVIPVVDVMKVSEEELLLLTEEPDYEKAALKILKQGPRIVAVTLGEKGAMIATQQHCETVKATPVEKIIDTTGAGDCFWGGFLSKYLKYGKGIEVLSWEEIMQCAVMGNSVAGLCVQKRGGIPSVPNKEELSDIWSA
;
A
#
# COMPACT_ATOMS: atom_id res chain seq x y z
N MET A 1 1.06 12.14 -28.81
CA MET A 1 0.20 12.19 -27.59
C MET A 1 -0.44 13.56 -27.47
N ILE A 2 -1.73 13.66 -27.08
CA ILE A 2 -2.42 14.94 -26.84
C ILE A 2 -2.93 14.93 -25.41
N VAL A 3 -2.64 16.01 -24.67
CA VAL A 3 -3.07 16.17 -23.26
C VAL A 3 -3.66 17.57 -23.05
N LYS A 4 -4.69 17.67 -22.20
CA LYS A 4 -5.28 18.97 -21.85
C LYS A 4 -4.53 19.59 -20.66
N VAL A 5 -4.12 20.86 -20.83
CA VAL A 5 -3.32 21.59 -19.85
C VAL A 5 -3.98 22.89 -19.42
N ILE A 6 -3.61 23.38 -18.23
CA ILE A 6 -4.07 24.64 -17.63
C ILE A 6 -2.99 25.70 -17.79
N LEU A 7 -3.36 26.88 -18.31
CA LEU A 7 -2.49 28.05 -18.43
C LEU A 7 -3.14 29.26 -17.76
N GLY A 8 -3.45 29.17 -16.46
CA GLY A 8 -4.13 30.22 -15.71
C GLY A 8 -3.20 31.27 -15.10
N THR A 9 -1.88 31.07 -15.11
CA THR A 9 -0.92 32.00 -14.51
C THR A 9 0.41 32.03 -15.25
N MET A 10 1.16 33.13 -15.14
CA MET A 10 2.52 33.24 -15.66
C MET A 10 3.46 32.17 -15.08
N GLN A 11 3.20 31.72 -13.85
CA GLN A 11 3.96 30.64 -13.22
C GLN A 11 3.71 29.31 -13.93
N ASN A 12 2.46 29.01 -14.30
CA ASN A 12 2.09 27.83 -15.08
C ASN A 12 2.76 27.84 -16.45
N ALA A 13 2.80 29.00 -17.12
CA ALA A 13 3.50 29.15 -18.40
C ALA A 13 5.00 28.79 -18.29
N ARG A 14 5.69 29.28 -17.26
CA ARG A 14 7.11 28.95 -17.00
C ARG A 14 7.34 27.46 -16.77
N LYS A 15 6.49 26.84 -15.96
CA LYS A 15 6.55 25.42 -15.67
C LYS A 15 6.31 24.58 -16.94
N LEU A 16 5.29 24.94 -17.72
CA LEU A 16 4.97 24.27 -18.99
C LEU A 16 6.13 24.33 -19.99
N VAL A 17 6.71 25.50 -20.18
CA VAL A 17 7.87 25.66 -21.05
C VAL A 17 9.06 24.84 -20.58
N SER A 18 9.38 24.86 -19.28
CA SER A 18 10.48 24.07 -18.73
C SER A 18 10.31 22.57 -18.98
N ILE A 19 9.08 22.05 -18.84
CA ILE A 19 8.77 20.66 -19.16
C ILE A 19 8.93 20.42 -20.67
N ALA A 20 8.33 21.26 -21.51
CA ALA A 20 8.39 21.13 -22.96
C ALA A 20 9.84 21.16 -23.50
N GLU A 21 10.70 22.01 -22.94
CA GLU A 21 12.13 22.07 -23.30
C GLU A 21 12.89 20.78 -22.98
N SER A 22 12.45 20.03 -21.93
CA SER A 22 13.06 18.75 -21.58
C SER A 22 12.68 17.60 -22.53
N ILE A 23 11.68 17.81 -23.39
CA ILE A 23 11.17 16.80 -24.33
C ILE A 23 11.98 16.86 -25.65
N PRO A 24 12.53 15.73 -26.13
CA PRO A 24 13.39 15.76 -27.35
C PRO A 24 12.61 15.99 -28.65
N CYS A 25 11.30 15.68 -28.69
CA CYS A 25 10.46 15.88 -29.89
C CYS A 25 9.77 17.24 -29.93
N ASP A 26 9.08 17.55 -31.03
CA ASP A 26 8.29 18.76 -31.16
C ASP A 26 7.07 18.73 -30.24
N VAL A 27 6.79 19.88 -29.62
CA VAL A 27 5.67 20.07 -28.67
C VAL A 27 4.95 21.38 -29.06
N GLU A 28 3.67 21.26 -29.35
CA GLU A 28 2.80 22.37 -29.68
C GLU A 28 1.74 22.59 -28.62
N LEU A 29 1.45 23.83 -28.29
CA LEU A 29 0.36 24.24 -27.42
C LEU A 29 -0.76 24.85 -28.24
N CYS A 30 -1.95 24.26 -28.18
CA CYS A 30 -3.12 24.62 -28.97
C CYS A 30 -4.27 25.10 -28.08
N TYR A 31 -4.87 26.25 -28.41
CA TYR A 31 -6.10 26.70 -27.77
C TYR A 31 -6.95 27.52 -28.75
N GLY A 32 -8.10 26.99 -29.13
CA GLY A 32 -8.95 27.59 -30.17
C GLY A 32 -8.20 27.71 -31.50
N ARG A 33 -7.98 28.95 -31.98
CA ARG A 33 -7.23 29.21 -33.19
C ARG A 33 -5.72 29.44 -33.00
N TYR A 34 -5.28 29.42 -31.77
CA TYR A 34 -3.88 29.67 -31.43
C TYR A 34 -3.12 28.35 -31.40
N VAL A 35 -1.97 28.32 -32.10
CA VAL A 35 -1.01 27.21 -32.06
C VAL A 35 0.37 27.83 -31.92
N VAL A 36 1.09 27.47 -30.86
CA VAL A 36 2.43 27.96 -30.58
C VAL A 36 3.37 26.82 -30.22
N ASN A 37 4.66 27.01 -30.47
CA ASN A 37 5.66 26.06 -29.98
C ASN A 37 5.72 26.16 -28.45
N ALA A 38 5.41 25.06 -27.77
CA ALA A 38 5.36 24.98 -26.31
C ALA A 38 6.74 25.15 -25.64
N LYS A 39 7.83 25.02 -26.38
CA LYS A 39 9.21 25.31 -25.93
C LYS A 39 9.55 26.80 -25.99
N SER A 40 8.71 27.63 -26.61
CA SER A 40 8.94 29.07 -26.73
C SER A 40 8.24 29.82 -25.61
N MET A 41 9.00 30.39 -24.66
CA MET A 41 8.46 31.22 -23.59
C MET A 41 7.62 32.38 -24.12
N LEU A 42 8.08 33.08 -25.16
CA LEU A 42 7.32 34.18 -25.78
C LEU A 42 6.04 33.68 -26.45
N GLY A 43 6.12 32.52 -27.12
CA GLY A 43 4.96 31.89 -27.74
C GLY A 43 3.89 31.56 -26.70
N VAL A 44 4.27 30.88 -25.63
CA VAL A 44 3.34 30.49 -24.55
C VAL A 44 2.77 31.70 -23.81
N LEU A 45 3.56 32.72 -23.51
CA LEU A 45 3.10 33.96 -22.88
C LEU A 45 2.21 34.83 -23.80
N SER A 46 2.22 34.60 -25.10
CA SER A 46 1.31 35.28 -26.02
C SER A 46 -0.09 34.65 -26.08
N MET A 47 -0.26 33.48 -25.51
CA MET A 47 -1.55 32.79 -25.39
C MET A 47 -2.45 33.46 -24.34
N PRO A 48 -3.77 33.48 -24.55
CA PRO A 48 -4.69 33.85 -23.49
C PRO A 48 -4.63 32.85 -22.32
N GLU A 49 -5.06 33.27 -21.14
CA GLU A 49 -5.26 32.32 -20.02
C GLU A 49 -6.36 31.34 -20.38
N PHE A 50 -6.17 30.05 -20.03
CA PHE A 50 -7.17 29.00 -20.28
C PHE A 50 -7.06 27.83 -19.29
N ASP A 51 -8.19 27.17 -19.09
CA ASP A 51 -8.32 25.89 -18.44
C ASP A 51 -8.76 24.86 -19.49
N GLY A 52 -7.84 24.14 -20.10
CA GLY A 52 -8.18 23.09 -21.06
C GLY A 52 -7.64 23.29 -22.49
N GLY A 53 -6.51 23.98 -22.66
CA GLY A 53 -5.74 23.94 -23.88
C GLY A 53 -5.12 22.57 -24.13
N GLU A 54 -4.80 22.26 -25.38
CA GLU A 54 -4.22 20.98 -25.77
C GLU A 54 -2.71 21.10 -25.99
N LEU A 55 -1.95 20.24 -25.32
CA LEU A 55 -0.51 20.08 -25.57
C LEU A 55 -0.33 18.87 -26.50
N HIS A 56 0.11 19.12 -27.71
CA HIS A 56 0.37 18.09 -28.71
C HIS A 56 1.86 17.72 -28.66
N ILE A 57 2.17 16.50 -28.32
CA ILE A 57 3.53 15.97 -28.18
C ILE A 57 3.73 14.92 -29.26
N HIS A 58 4.65 15.19 -30.18
CA HIS A 58 4.89 14.39 -31.38
C HIS A 58 5.88 13.24 -31.09
N THR A 59 5.48 12.26 -30.26
CA THR A 59 6.27 11.07 -29.97
C THR A 59 5.39 9.82 -29.94
N ASP A 60 5.93 8.70 -30.42
CA ASP A 60 5.32 7.37 -30.36
C ASP A 60 5.92 6.51 -29.22
N ASN A 61 6.83 7.07 -28.43
CA ASN A 61 7.48 6.38 -27.31
C ASN A 61 6.61 6.44 -26.07
N GLU A 62 5.94 5.33 -25.71
CA GLU A 62 5.05 5.22 -24.56
C GLU A 62 5.71 5.63 -23.24
N LYS A 63 6.97 5.21 -22.97
CA LYS A 63 7.70 5.57 -21.76
C LYS A 63 7.99 7.07 -21.65
N GLU A 64 8.23 7.71 -22.79
CA GLU A 64 8.43 9.14 -22.84
C GLU A 64 7.10 9.88 -22.61
N CYS A 65 6.01 9.40 -23.18
CA CYS A 65 4.66 9.89 -22.92
C CYS A 65 4.30 9.83 -21.43
N GLU A 66 4.54 8.69 -20.77
CA GLU A 66 4.31 8.53 -19.33
C GLU A 66 5.12 9.53 -18.52
N LYS A 67 6.42 9.66 -18.79
CA LYS A 67 7.30 10.61 -18.09
C LYS A 67 6.80 12.06 -18.18
N ILE A 68 6.36 12.46 -19.37
CA ILE A 68 5.86 13.83 -19.63
C ILE A 68 4.54 14.05 -18.86
N LEU A 69 3.62 13.08 -18.91
CA LEU A 69 2.36 13.13 -18.16
C LEU A 69 2.61 13.32 -16.67
N PHE A 70 3.59 12.60 -16.11
CA PHE A 70 3.98 12.73 -14.71
C PHE A 70 4.52 14.11 -14.37
N GLN A 71 5.39 14.68 -15.23
CA GLN A 71 5.92 16.02 -15.01
C GLN A 71 4.83 17.10 -15.04
N LEU A 72 3.87 16.98 -15.96
CA LEU A 72 2.73 17.90 -16.05
C LEU A 72 1.81 17.79 -14.83
N LEU A 73 1.60 16.57 -14.35
CA LEU A 73 0.79 16.30 -13.16
C LEU A 73 1.44 16.86 -11.89
N ASP A 74 2.73 16.58 -11.68
CA ASP A 74 3.51 17.05 -10.53
C ASP A 74 3.47 18.59 -10.40
N GLN A 75 3.39 19.29 -11.53
CA GLN A 75 3.30 20.74 -11.56
C GLN A 75 1.87 21.28 -11.55
N ASN A 76 0.84 20.44 -11.41
CA ASN A 76 -0.58 20.79 -11.48
C ASN A 76 -0.96 21.53 -12.77
N LEU A 77 -0.41 21.08 -13.90
CA LEU A 77 -0.67 21.68 -15.20
C LEU A 77 -1.69 20.92 -16.06
N LEU A 78 -2.15 19.73 -15.64
CA LEU A 78 -3.16 18.97 -16.36
C LEU A 78 -4.57 19.39 -15.96
N VAL A 79 -5.46 19.54 -16.95
CA VAL A 79 -6.90 19.56 -16.70
C VAL A 79 -7.31 18.15 -16.29
N ASP A 80 -8.11 18.01 -15.24
CA ASP A 80 -8.63 16.71 -14.79
C ASP A 80 -9.51 16.09 -15.89
N THR A 81 -8.87 15.33 -16.80
CA THR A 81 -9.52 14.62 -17.91
C THR A 81 -9.86 13.18 -17.56
N GLY A 82 -10.10 12.93 -16.28
CA GLY A 82 -10.78 11.73 -15.76
C GLY A 82 -10.12 10.36 -15.98
N ASP A 83 -9.61 10.03 -17.16
CA ASP A 83 -9.26 8.63 -17.47
C ASP A 83 -7.79 8.34 -17.83
N ALA A 84 -7.06 9.25 -18.48
CA ALA A 84 -5.68 8.98 -18.90
C ALA A 84 -4.65 9.22 -17.79
N VAL A 85 -4.88 10.22 -16.93
CA VAL A 85 -3.99 10.56 -15.81
C VAL A 85 -4.20 9.64 -14.60
N LYS A 86 -5.42 9.12 -14.41
CA LYS A 86 -5.71 8.15 -13.34
C LYS A 86 -4.98 6.81 -13.51
N ARG A 87 -4.56 6.45 -14.73
CA ARG A 87 -3.85 5.18 -14.98
C ARG A 87 -2.39 5.19 -14.53
N SER A 88 -1.79 6.35 -14.31
CA SER A 88 -0.38 6.48 -13.93
C SER A 88 -0.15 6.75 -12.45
N ILE A 89 -1.18 6.93 -11.63
CA ILE A 89 -1.06 7.10 -10.18
C ILE A 89 -1.54 5.83 -9.49
N TYR A 90 -0.66 5.23 -8.69
CA TYR A 90 -1.04 4.12 -7.83
C TYR A 90 -1.89 4.64 -6.68
N ASP A 91 -3.01 3.98 -6.42
CA ASP A 91 -3.82 4.27 -5.25
C ASP A 91 -3.09 3.84 -3.97
N ILE A 92 -2.47 2.64 -4.00
CA ILE A 92 -1.68 2.14 -2.88
C ILE A 92 -0.40 1.48 -3.41
N THR A 93 0.75 1.94 -2.95
CA THR A 93 2.02 1.21 -3.08
C THR A 93 2.31 0.56 -1.73
N THR A 94 2.46 -0.76 -1.71
CA THR A 94 2.84 -1.50 -0.50
C THR A 94 4.30 -1.90 -0.53
N PHE A 95 4.93 -1.93 0.65
CA PHE A 95 6.35 -2.20 0.80
C PHE A 95 6.60 -3.21 1.93
N GLY A 96 7.39 -4.24 1.65
CA GLY A 96 7.86 -5.16 2.67
C GLY A 96 8.03 -6.60 2.20
N GLU A 97 7.73 -7.53 3.10
CA GLU A 97 7.90 -8.94 2.84
C GLU A 97 6.81 -9.52 1.96
N ILE A 98 7.24 -10.48 1.14
CA ILE A 98 6.40 -11.46 0.48
C ILE A 98 7.05 -12.83 0.67
N LEU A 99 6.27 -13.83 1.04
CA LEU A 99 6.78 -15.11 1.51
C LEU A 99 5.82 -16.27 1.21
N ILE A 100 6.26 -17.49 1.47
CA ILE A 100 5.41 -18.68 1.42
C ILE A 100 5.06 -19.10 2.85
N ASP A 101 3.76 -19.23 3.13
CA ASP A 101 3.25 -19.91 4.33
C ASP A 101 2.98 -21.39 4.01
N PHE A 102 3.81 -22.28 4.53
CA PHE A 102 3.57 -23.71 4.53
C PHE A 102 2.69 -24.08 5.73
N THR A 103 1.40 -24.25 5.48
CA THR A 103 0.45 -24.63 6.53
C THR A 103 0.23 -26.12 6.54
N SER A 104 0.45 -26.77 7.69
CA SER A 104 0.19 -28.20 7.86
C SER A 104 -1.27 -28.55 7.55
N ARG A 105 -1.48 -29.68 6.87
CA ARG A 105 -2.81 -30.15 6.47
C ARG A 105 -3.13 -31.46 7.20
N ASN A 106 -2.83 -32.55 6.58
CA ASN A 106 -3.13 -33.89 7.05
C ASN A 106 -1.86 -34.74 6.96
N ILE A 107 -1.85 -35.84 7.67
CA ILE A 107 -0.88 -36.93 7.46
C ILE A 107 -1.45 -37.81 6.35
N ASN A 108 -0.65 -38.12 5.32
CA ASN A 108 -1.04 -39.03 4.26
C ASN A 108 -1.03 -40.50 4.72
N GLU A 109 -1.40 -41.45 3.85
CA GLU A 109 -1.45 -42.87 4.15
C GLU A 109 -0.08 -43.45 4.53
N ASP A 110 1.02 -42.83 4.08
CA ASP A 110 2.40 -43.22 4.39
C ASP A 110 2.93 -42.59 5.68
N GLY A 111 2.10 -41.86 6.43
CA GLY A 111 2.49 -41.19 7.68
C GLY A 111 3.24 -39.87 7.49
N GLN A 112 3.26 -39.29 6.29
CA GLN A 112 3.97 -38.06 5.97
C GLN A 112 3.04 -36.85 6.19
N MET A 113 3.57 -35.80 6.83
CA MET A 113 2.86 -34.52 6.99
C MET A 113 2.82 -33.77 5.64
N LEU A 114 1.61 -33.42 5.20
CA LEU A 114 1.37 -32.60 4.02
C LEU A 114 1.27 -31.13 4.38
N TYR A 115 1.85 -30.29 3.55
CA TYR A 115 1.79 -28.83 3.68
C TYR A 115 1.14 -28.20 2.46
N ALA A 116 0.19 -27.29 2.70
CA ALA A 116 -0.28 -26.41 1.65
C ALA A 116 0.69 -25.22 1.49
N ARG A 117 1.09 -24.94 0.25
CA ARG A 117 1.91 -23.79 -0.10
C ARG A 117 1.00 -22.57 -0.36
N ASN A 118 0.93 -21.64 0.58
CA ASN A 118 0.14 -20.46 0.47
C ASN A 118 1.04 -19.23 0.21
N PRO A 119 0.68 -18.35 -0.74
CA PRO A 119 1.32 -17.04 -0.85
C PRO A 119 0.87 -16.15 0.30
N GLY A 120 1.80 -15.39 0.89
CA GLY A 120 1.57 -14.54 2.05
C GLY A 120 2.58 -13.40 2.12
N GLY A 121 2.56 -12.69 3.24
CA GLY A 121 3.27 -11.45 3.50
C GLY A 121 2.27 -10.34 3.71
N ALA A 122 2.33 -9.64 4.86
CA ALA A 122 1.30 -8.68 5.24
C ALA A 122 1.13 -7.55 4.21
N PRO A 123 2.19 -6.87 3.72
CA PRO A 123 2.04 -5.84 2.70
C PRO A 123 1.48 -6.38 1.38
N ALA A 124 1.84 -7.61 1.00
CA ALA A 124 1.30 -8.25 -0.19
C ALA A 124 -0.19 -8.59 -0.05
N ASN A 125 -0.62 -9.05 1.14
CA ASN A 125 -2.03 -9.30 1.44
C ASN A 125 -2.86 -8.00 1.35
N VAL A 126 -2.35 -6.88 1.89
CA VAL A 126 -3.00 -5.55 1.78
C VAL A 126 -3.10 -5.11 0.33
N ALA A 127 -2.02 -5.27 -0.47
CA ALA A 127 -2.04 -4.93 -1.89
C ALA A 127 -3.12 -5.70 -2.65
N VAL A 128 -3.21 -7.02 -2.44
CA VAL A 128 -4.22 -7.86 -3.09
C VAL A 128 -5.63 -7.52 -2.60
N ALA A 129 -5.82 -7.28 -1.28
CA ALA A 129 -7.12 -6.90 -0.76
C ALA A 129 -7.62 -5.60 -1.41
N ALA A 130 -6.76 -4.60 -1.51
CA ALA A 130 -7.11 -3.33 -2.15
C ALA A 130 -7.32 -3.49 -3.66
N SER A 131 -6.49 -4.29 -4.36
CA SER A 131 -6.64 -4.54 -5.80
C SER A 131 -7.97 -5.21 -6.13
N ARG A 132 -8.36 -6.25 -5.39
CA ARG A 132 -9.65 -6.93 -5.55
C ARG A 132 -10.84 -6.00 -5.28
N LEU A 133 -10.64 -4.95 -4.52
CA LEU A 133 -11.63 -3.89 -4.26
C LEU A 133 -11.57 -2.75 -5.30
N GLY A 134 -10.74 -2.87 -6.33
CA GLY A 134 -10.68 -1.98 -7.48
C GLY A 134 -9.68 -0.83 -7.33
N ALA A 135 -8.79 -0.86 -6.33
CA ALA A 135 -7.68 0.08 -6.24
C ALA A 135 -6.56 -0.32 -7.21
N HIS A 136 -5.87 0.66 -7.79
CA HIS A 136 -4.65 0.44 -8.56
C HIS A 136 -3.46 0.30 -7.61
N THR A 137 -2.94 -0.91 -7.48
CA THR A 137 -1.93 -1.24 -6.45
C THR A 137 -0.59 -1.65 -7.04
N ALA A 138 0.48 -1.35 -6.32
CA ALA A 138 1.83 -1.81 -6.62
C ALA A 138 2.49 -2.41 -5.37
N PHE A 139 3.43 -3.32 -5.59
CA PHE A 139 4.21 -3.95 -4.52
C PHE A 139 5.70 -3.71 -4.72
N ILE A 140 6.36 -3.23 -3.66
CA ILE A 140 7.83 -3.11 -3.57
C ILE A 140 8.33 -4.10 -2.54
N GLY A 141 9.23 -4.98 -2.96
CA GLY A 141 9.85 -5.97 -2.08
C GLY A 141 10.81 -6.87 -2.83
N LYS A 142 11.31 -7.90 -2.14
CA LYS A 142 12.27 -8.82 -2.73
C LYS A 142 11.97 -10.27 -2.33
N ALA A 143 12.02 -11.18 -3.28
CA ALA A 143 11.96 -12.63 -3.09
C ALA A 143 13.14 -13.30 -3.79
N GLY A 144 13.37 -14.57 -3.53
CA GLY A 144 14.42 -15.32 -4.24
C GLY A 144 14.09 -15.55 -5.70
N LYS A 145 15.10 -15.65 -6.56
CA LYS A 145 14.94 -16.10 -7.97
C LYS A 145 14.74 -17.61 -8.05
N ASP A 146 14.00 -18.16 -7.11
CA ASP A 146 13.67 -19.58 -6.99
C ASP A 146 12.22 -19.87 -7.46
N MET A 147 11.78 -21.12 -7.28
CA MET A 147 10.43 -21.54 -7.67
C MET A 147 9.33 -20.85 -6.85
N HIS A 148 9.65 -20.40 -5.63
CA HIS A 148 8.70 -19.75 -4.74
C HIS A 148 8.57 -18.26 -5.09
N GLY A 149 9.67 -17.53 -5.29
CA GLY A 149 9.64 -16.13 -5.69
C GLY A 149 8.96 -15.92 -7.05
N LYS A 150 9.24 -16.79 -8.04
CA LYS A 150 8.53 -16.76 -9.33
C LYS A 150 7.03 -17.02 -9.17
N PHE A 151 6.65 -17.93 -8.30
CA PHE A 151 5.24 -18.21 -7.99
C PHE A 151 4.58 -17.00 -7.34
N LEU A 152 5.21 -16.39 -6.31
CA LEU A 152 4.69 -15.23 -5.61
C LEU A 152 4.48 -14.04 -6.57
N LYS A 153 5.46 -13.78 -7.45
CA LYS A 153 5.33 -12.73 -8.48
C LYS A 153 4.15 -13.01 -9.40
N SER A 154 4.01 -14.25 -9.88
CA SER A 154 2.87 -14.62 -10.75
C SER A 154 1.52 -14.53 -10.04
N VAL A 155 1.47 -14.72 -8.73
CA VAL A 155 0.24 -14.53 -7.94
C VAL A 155 -0.13 -13.05 -7.90
N LEU A 156 0.81 -12.16 -7.57
CA LEU A 156 0.54 -10.72 -7.53
C LEU A 156 0.09 -10.19 -8.90
N GLU A 157 0.75 -10.63 -9.99
CA GLU A 157 0.36 -10.26 -11.36
C GLU A 157 -1.07 -10.71 -11.71
N LYS A 158 -1.47 -11.92 -11.31
CA LYS A 158 -2.84 -12.42 -11.48
C LYS A 158 -3.87 -11.63 -10.69
N GLU A 159 -3.47 -11.10 -9.55
CA GLU A 159 -4.28 -10.25 -8.69
C GLU A 159 -4.25 -8.76 -9.12
N SER A 160 -3.72 -8.48 -10.31
CA SER A 160 -3.61 -7.12 -10.88
C SER A 160 -2.80 -6.15 -10.00
N VAL A 161 -1.85 -6.65 -9.22
CA VAL A 161 -0.88 -5.84 -8.48
C VAL A 161 0.34 -5.63 -9.37
N ASP A 162 0.75 -4.38 -9.60
CA ASP A 162 1.98 -4.09 -10.34
C ASP A 162 3.21 -4.60 -9.57
N THR A 163 3.99 -5.43 -10.24
CA THR A 163 5.17 -6.11 -9.67
C THR A 163 6.50 -5.54 -10.17
N LYS A 164 6.52 -4.36 -10.81
CA LYS A 164 7.78 -3.78 -11.30
C LYS A 164 8.76 -3.46 -10.17
N GLY A 165 8.27 -3.15 -8.97
CA GLY A 165 9.06 -2.97 -7.76
C GLY A 165 9.40 -4.28 -7.03
N MET A 166 8.92 -5.44 -7.49
CA MET A 166 9.23 -6.73 -6.90
C MET A 166 10.46 -7.36 -7.57
N LEU A 167 11.56 -7.41 -6.84
CA LEU A 167 12.82 -7.96 -7.32
C LEU A 167 12.93 -9.45 -7.01
N LEU A 168 13.63 -10.19 -7.89
CA LEU A 168 14.00 -11.59 -7.67
C LEU A 168 15.52 -11.70 -7.53
N ASP A 169 15.98 -12.07 -6.33
CA ASP A 169 17.39 -12.16 -5.97
C ASP A 169 17.99 -13.54 -6.31
N GLU A 170 19.17 -13.56 -6.92
CA GLU A 170 19.86 -14.81 -7.29
C GLU A 170 20.61 -15.44 -6.12
N ASN A 171 20.95 -14.66 -5.09
CA ASN A 171 21.82 -15.08 -4.00
C ASN A 171 21.06 -15.50 -2.74
N TYR A 172 19.82 -15.04 -2.58
CA TYR A 172 19.02 -15.25 -1.38
C TYR A 172 17.72 -15.97 -1.70
N PHE A 173 17.33 -16.92 -0.86
CA PHE A 173 16.09 -17.67 -1.01
C PHE A 173 14.88 -16.85 -0.60
N THR A 174 13.73 -17.16 -1.21
CA THR A 174 12.42 -16.71 -0.74
C THR A 174 12.21 -17.15 0.71
N THR A 175 11.79 -16.24 1.56
CA THR A 175 11.43 -16.54 2.95
C THR A 175 10.29 -17.54 3.02
N LEU A 176 10.45 -18.56 3.87
CA LEU A 176 9.44 -19.58 4.14
C LEU A 176 9.03 -19.52 5.59
N ALA A 177 7.72 -19.52 5.84
CA ALA A 177 7.12 -19.73 7.15
C ALA A 177 6.45 -21.09 7.19
N PHE A 178 6.71 -21.86 8.22
CA PHE A 178 6.04 -23.12 8.49
C PHE A 178 5.08 -22.93 9.64
N VAL A 179 3.82 -23.29 9.42
CA VAL A 179 2.74 -23.13 10.39
C VAL A 179 2.21 -24.50 10.75
N GLU A 180 2.38 -24.87 11.99
CA GLU A 180 1.86 -26.13 12.57
C GLU A 180 0.90 -25.81 13.69
N LEU A 181 -0.11 -26.65 13.87
CA LEU A 181 -0.98 -26.63 15.04
C LEU A 181 -0.39 -27.55 16.09
N ASP A 182 -0.23 -27.06 17.30
CA ASP A 182 0.16 -27.92 18.41
C ASP A 182 -1.03 -28.76 18.91
N LYS A 183 -0.81 -29.58 19.97
CA LYS A 183 -1.83 -30.47 20.52
C LYS A 183 -3.04 -29.73 21.10
N ASN A 184 -2.90 -28.44 21.40
CA ASN A 184 -3.94 -27.57 21.93
C ASN A 184 -4.65 -26.76 20.82
N GLY A 185 -4.23 -26.94 19.55
CA GLY A 185 -4.73 -26.14 18.41
C GLY A 185 -4.05 -24.78 18.26
N GLU A 186 -3.02 -24.49 19.07
CA GLU A 186 -2.26 -23.23 18.95
C GLU A 186 -1.29 -23.29 17.77
N ARG A 187 -1.13 -22.15 17.09
CA ARG A 187 -0.22 -22.05 15.93
C ARG A 187 1.22 -21.87 16.37
N LYS A 188 2.08 -22.74 15.88
CA LYS A 188 3.54 -22.63 16.00
C LYS A 188 4.12 -22.23 14.64
N PHE A 189 4.91 -21.16 14.66
CA PHE A 189 5.61 -20.67 13.46
C PHE A 189 7.09 -21.02 13.54
N SER A 190 7.64 -21.42 12.40
CA SER A 190 9.07 -21.54 12.17
C SER A 190 9.42 -20.85 10.87
N PHE A 191 10.51 -20.07 10.87
CA PHE A 191 10.89 -19.27 9.69
C PHE A 191 12.25 -19.70 9.16
N ALA A 192 12.33 -19.90 7.85
CA ALA A 192 13.59 -19.96 7.10
C ALA A 192 13.84 -18.57 6.47
N ARG A 193 14.52 -17.68 7.24
CA ARG A 193 14.74 -16.26 6.93
C ARG A 193 16.09 -15.73 7.46
N LYS A 194 17.17 -16.52 7.36
CA LYS A 194 18.49 -16.09 7.90
C LYS A 194 19.60 -16.23 6.87
N PRO A 195 19.77 -15.24 5.97
CA PRO A 195 18.86 -14.19 5.58
C PRO A 195 17.83 -14.66 4.55
N GLY A 196 16.61 -14.12 4.59
CA GLY A 196 15.64 -14.24 3.51
C GLY A 196 15.83 -13.11 2.49
N ALA A 197 15.44 -13.33 1.24
CA ALA A 197 15.57 -12.32 0.20
C ALA A 197 14.84 -10.99 0.54
N ASP A 198 13.72 -11.06 1.27
CA ASP A 198 12.95 -9.90 1.73
C ASP A 198 13.72 -8.95 2.65
N THR A 199 14.77 -9.45 3.35
CA THR A 199 15.64 -8.61 4.19
C THR A 199 16.76 -7.94 3.38
N GLN A 200 16.91 -8.25 2.10
CA GLN A 200 18.05 -7.88 1.26
C GLN A 200 17.74 -6.80 0.22
N LEU A 201 16.61 -6.11 0.35
CA LEU A 201 16.28 -4.98 -0.52
C LEU A 201 17.14 -3.77 -0.14
N ARG A 202 17.82 -3.17 -1.13
CA ARG A 202 18.72 -2.02 -0.94
C ARG A 202 18.07 -0.71 -1.44
N LYS A 203 18.55 0.42 -0.94
CA LYS A 203 18.07 1.76 -1.33
C LYS A 203 18.23 2.06 -2.82
N ASP A 204 19.30 1.57 -3.42
CA ASP A 204 19.62 1.76 -4.85
C ASP A 204 18.76 0.87 -5.78
N GLU A 205 18.02 -0.08 -5.21
CA GLU A 205 17.11 -0.97 -5.93
C GLU A 205 15.64 -0.48 -5.89
N LEU A 206 15.36 0.61 -5.17
CA LEU A 206 14.00 1.14 -5.04
C LEU A 206 13.49 1.71 -6.38
N ASP A 207 12.31 1.27 -6.79
CA ASP A 207 11.59 1.91 -7.88
C ASP A 207 10.98 3.23 -7.38
N ARG A 208 11.63 4.35 -7.75
CA ARG A 208 11.23 5.68 -7.28
C ARG A 208 9.90 6.14 -7.87
N GLU A 209 9.53 5.71 -9.08
CA GLU A 209 8.26 6.07 -9.67
C GLU A 209 7.08 5.55 -8.84
N LEU A 210 7.18 4.32 -8.30
CA LEU A 210 6.16 3.76 -7.42
C LEU A 210 6.00 4.53 -6.11
N LEU A 211 7.07 5.18 -5.65
CA LEU A 211 7.07 5.95 -4.40
C LEU A 211 6.59 7.39 -4.61
N GLN A 212 6.92 7.98 -5.75
CA GLN A 212 6.61 9.38 -6.07
C GLN A 212 5.16 9.56 -6.53
N HIS A 213 4.53 8.50 -7.03
CA HIS A 213 3.21 8.56 -7.67
C HIS A 213 2.16 7.67 -7.01
N CYS A 214 2.28 7.40 -5.73
CA CYS A 214 1.25 6.72 -4.94
C CYS A 214 0.47 7.70 -4.05
N LYS A 215 -0.83 7.45 -3.89
CA LYS A 215 -1.67 8.19 -2.94
C LYS A 215 -1.44 7.72 -1.51
N ILE A 216 -1.26 6.41 -1.32
CA ILE A 216 -0.98 5.78 -0.04
C ILE A 216 0.29 4.94 -0.17
N PHE A 217 1.23 5.13 0.75
CA PHE A 217 2.37 4.24 0.94
C PHE A 217 2.14 3.41 2.20
N HIS A 218 1.99 2.09 2.04
CA HIS A 218 1.74 1.17 3.15
C HIS A 218 2.93 0.26 3.40
N PHE A 219 3.28 0.04 4.67
CA PHE A 219 4.38 -0.84 5.06
C PHE A 219 4.14 -1.50 6.42
N GLY A 220 4.90 -2.59 6.68
CA GLY A 220 4.93 -3.29 7.96
C GLY A 220 6.27 -3.16 8.68
N SER A 221 6.38 -3.73 9.88
CA SER A 221 7.62 -3.68 10.66
C SER A 221 8.66 -4.71 10.25
N LEU A 222 8.30 -5.75 9.52
CA LEU A 222 9.24 -6.83 9.19
C LEU A 222 10.36 -6.39 8.24
N SER A 223 10.14 -5.34 7.46
CA SER A 223 11.19 -4.71 6.65
C SER A 223 12.16 -3.86 7.48
N LEU A 224 11.87 -3.62 8.76
CA LEU A 224 12.74 -2.91 9.71
C LEU A 224 13.61 -3.86 10.55
N THR A 225 13.49 -5.18 10.41
CA THR A 225 14.18 -6.17 11.24
C THR A 225 15.69 -6.19 11.00
N GLU A 226 16.13 -6.07 9.76
CA GLU A 226 17.52 -6.25 9.34
C GLU A 226 17.94 -5.25 8.26
N GLU A 227 19.25 -5.00 8.17
CA GLU A 227 19.87 -4.29 7.04
C GLU A 227 20.10 -5.26 5.87
N PRO A 228 20.02 -4.80 4.62
CA PRO A 228 19.82 -3.41 4.17
C PRO A 228 18.36 -2.99 4.06
N SER A 229 17.39 -3.89 4.27
CA SER A 229 15.95 -3.63 4.09
C SER A 229 15.45 -2.50 5.00
N ARG A 230 15.93 -2.40 6.26
CA ARG A 230 15.59 -1.28 7.17
C ARG A 230 15.94 0.07 6.54
N SER A 231 17.15 0.21 6.05
CA SER A 231 17.61 1.43 5.39
C SER A 231 16.80 1.74 4.12
N ALA A 232 16.41 0.72 3.36
CA ALA A 232 15.56 0.89 2.18
C ALA A 232 14.14 1.34 2.56
N THR A 233 13.57 0.77 3.63
CA THR A 233 12.26 1.17 4.17
C THR A 233 12.24 2.65 4.56
N LEU A 234 13.25 3.09 5.30
CA LEU A 234 13.33 4.50 5.76
C LEU A 234 13.50 5.48 4.58
N GLU A 235 14.25 5.08 3.55
CA GLU A 235 14.39 5.89 2.34
C GLU A 235 13.07 5.93 1.53
N ALA A 236 12.37 4.79 1.40
CA ALA A 236 11.08 4.73 0.73
C ALA A 236 10.02 5.59 1.43
N LEU A 237 9.94 5.53 2.77
CA LEU A 237 9.08 6.38 3.59
C LEU A 237 9.34 7.86 3.34
N LYS A 238 10.61 8.27 3.37
CA LYS A 238 11.02 9.65 3.12
C LYS A 238 10.61 10.12 1.73
N GLU A 239 10.84 9.28 0.72
CA GLU A 239 10.52 9.60 -0.67
C GLU A 239 9.01 9.72 -0.89
N ALA A 240 8.22 8.74 -0.44
CA ALA A 240 6.77 8.75 -0.56
C ALA A 240 6.14 9.96 0.17
N LYS A 241 6.56 10.23 1.42
CA LYS A 241 6.06 11.37 2.18
C LYS A 241 6.40 12.71 1.55
N ARG A 242 7.61 12.85 0.97
CA ARG A 242 8.04 14.07 0.27
C ARG A 242 7.15 14.39 -0.94
N HIS A 243 6.60 13.36 -1.57
CA HIS A 243 5.69 13.50 -2.73
C HIS A 243 4.21 13.49 -2.34
N GLY A 244 3.89 13.62 -1.04
CA GLY A 244 2.54 13.84 -0.57
C GLY A 244 1.72 12.56 -0.37
N ALA A 245 2.34 11.38 -0.40
CA ALA A 245 1.65 10.14 -0.07
C ALA A 245 1.21 10.11 1.39
N LEU A 246 0.00 9.61 1.64
CA LEU A 246 -0.47 9.25 2.98
C LEU A 246 0.32 8.03 3.46
N ILE A 247 0.96 8.12 4.61
CA ILE A 247 1.75 7.04 5.19
C ILE A 247 0.89 6.14 6.06
N SER A 248 0.74 4.90 5.63
CA SER A 248 -0.05 3.85 6.28
C SER A 248 0.86 2.79 6.88
N TYR A 249 0.66 2.45 8.15
CA TYR A 249 1.51 1.52 8.89
C TYR A 249 0.70 0.46 9.63
N ASP A 250 1.13 -0.79 9.50
CA ASP A 250 0.72 -1.93 10.33
C ASP A 250 1.99 -2.60 10.87
N PRO A 251 2.30 -2.53 12.16
CA PRO A 251 3.48 -3.18 12.73
C PRO A 251 3.58 -4.65 12.37
N ASN A 252 2.48 -5.36 12.43
CA ASN A 252 2.37 -6.79 12.15
C ASN A 252 3.51 -7.58 12.83
N TYR A 253 3.65 -7.36 14.14
CA TYR A 253 4.75 -7.85 14.96
C TYR A 253 4.86 -9.37 14.95
N ARG A 254 6.07 -9.87 14.76
CA ARG A 254 6.41 -11.30 14.83
C ARG A 254 7.65 -11.48 15.72
N ALA A 255 7.43 -11.76 17.01
CA ALA A 255 8.50 -11.86 18.03
C ALA A 255 9.72 -12.68 17.56
N ARG A 256 9.49 -13.80 16.86
CA ARG A 256 10.55 -14.73 16.41
C ARG A 256 11.46 -14.17 15.31
N LEU A 257 11.08 -13.07 14.66
CA LEU A 257 11.86 -12.43 13.58
C LEU A 257 12.69 -11.25 14.08
N TRP A 258 12.60 -10.92 15.36
CA TRP A 258 13.38 -9.87 15.99
C TRP A 258 14.46 -10.46 16.90
N GLU A 259 15.53 -9.74 17.08
CA GLU A 259 16.60 -10.12 18.01
C GLU A 259 16.07 -10.24 19.44
N ASN A 260 15.28 -9.25 19.85
CA ASN A 260 14.60 -9.20 21.14
C ASN A 260 13.44 -8.18 21.06
N GLU A 261 12.54 -8.23 22.04
CA GLU A 261 11.35 -7.38 22.14
C GLU A 261 11.70 -5.89 22.23
N LYS A 262 12.74 -5.53 23.00
CA LYS A 262 13.17 -4.13 23.16
C LYS A 262 13.62 -3.52 21.83
N THR A 263 14.38 -4.25 21.04
CA THR A 263 14.81 -3.81 19.69
C THR A 263 13.61 -3.68 18.77
N ALA A 264 12.66 -4.63 18.84
CA ALA A 264 11.43 -4.58 18.06
C ALA A 264 10.60 -3.33 18.38
N VAL A 265 10.31 -3.10 19.66
CA VAL A 265 9.54 -1.94 20.12
C VAL A 265 10.20 -0.63 19.69
N ALA A 266 11.51 -0.48 19.93
CA ALA A 266 12.24 0.72 19.54
C ALA A 266 12.19 0.97 18.03
N SER A 267 12.34 -0.08 17.21
CA SER A 267 12.25 0.03 15.74
C SER A 267 10.84 0.38 15.28
N MET A 268 9.81 -0.27 15.83
CA MET A 268 8.41 0.00 15.49
C MET A 268 8.00 1.43 15.90
N GLN A 269 8.40 1.89 17.08
CA GLN A 269 8.12 3.26 17.56
C GLN A 269 8.84 4.32 16.75
N SER A 270 10.04 4.04 16.22
CA SER A 270 10.87 5.05 15.51
C SER A 270 10.20 5.61 14.26
N VAL A 271 9.28 4.88 13.64
CA VAL A 271 8.58 5.30 12.41
C VAL A 271 7.22 5.95 12.68
N ILE A 272 6.64 5.80 13.88
CA ILE A 272 5.32 6.36 14.22
C ILE A 272 5.21 7.87 13.93
N PRO A 273 6.23 8.72 14.23
CA PRO A 273 6.12 10.16 13.98
C PRO A 273 5.90 10.57 12.52
N VAL A 274 6.17 9.70 11.57
CA VAL A 274 5.97 9.99 10.12
C VAL A 274 4.71 9.34 9.55
N VAL A 275 4.01 8.54 10.34
CA VAL A 275 2.79 7.81 9.96
C VAL A 275 1.56 8.72 10.06
N ASP A 276 0.66 8.62 9.08
CA ASP A 276 -0.61 9.36 9.06
C ASP A 276 -1.78 8.50 9.54
N VAL A 277 -1.80 7.19 9.19
CA VAL A 277 -2.81 6.23 9.64
C VAL A 277 -2.16 4.93 10.07
N MET A 278 -2.59 4.39 11.18
CA MET A 278 -1.98 3.20 11.78
C MET A 278 -3.03 2.16 12.17
N LYS A 279 -2.77 0.91 11.84
CA LYS A 279 -3.53 -0.23 12.36
C LYS A 279 -2.63 -1.02 13.31
N VAL A 280 -3.18 -1.47 14.42
CA VAL A 280 -2.51 -2.33 15.41
C VAL A 280 -3.48 -3.40 15.93
N SER A 281 -2.95 -4.52 16.42
CA SER A 281 -3.71 -5.45 17.26
C SER A 281 -3.75 -4.98 18.72
N GLU A 282 -4.60 -5.63 19.56
CA GLU A 282 -4.64 -5.39 21.03
C GLU A 282 -3.25 -5.59 21.65
N GLU A 283 -2.57 -6.67 21.28
CA GLU A 283 -1.26 -7.03 21.80
C GLU A 283 -0.18 -6.04 21.36
N GLU A 284 -0.22 -5.61 20.09
CA GLU A 284 0.71 -4.60 19.55
C GLU A 284 0.50 -3.23 20.21
N LEU A 285 -0.75 -2.85 20.46
CA LEU A 285 -1.07 -1.61 21.14
C LEU A 285 -0.48 -1.58 22.55
N LEU A 286 -0.70 -2.68 23.31
CA LEU A 286 -0.13 -2.84 24.65
C LEU A 286 1.41 -2.85 24.61
N LEU A 287 2.00 -3.60 23.69
CA LEU A 287 3.45 -3.70 23.51
C LEU A 287 4.11 -2.33 23.23
N LEU A 288 3.47 -1.52 22.36
CA LEU A 288 4.02 -0.23 21.96
C LEU A 288 3.81 0.88 23.00
N THR A 289 2.83 0.76 23.90
CA THR A 289 2.43 1.86 24.78
C THR A 289 2.58 1.55 26.25
N GLU A 290 2.71 0.28 26.63
CA GLU A 290 2.65 -0.22 28.02
C GLU A 290 1.40 0.27 28.77
N GLU A 291 0.31 0.52 28.04
CA GLU A 291 -0.96 1.05 28.57
C GLU A 291 -2.08 0.01 28.35
N PRO A 292 -2.66 -0.54 29.43
CA PRO A 292 -3.71 -1.55 29.31
C PRO A 292 -5.07 -0.99 28.88
N ASP A 293 -5.31 0.30 29.05
CA ASP A 293 -6.53 0.97 28.62
C ASP A 293 -6.38 1.34 27.12
N TYR A 294 -7.17 0.73 26.27
CA TYR A 294 -7.05 0.86 24.82
C TYR A 294 -7.26 2.29 24.32
N GLU A 295 -8.17 3.05 24.91
CA GLU A 295 -8.40 4.45 24.52
C GLU A 295 -7.19 5.31 24.86
N LYS A 296 -6.65 5.17 26.09
CA LYS A 296 -5.44 5.88 26.51
C LYS A 296 -4.22 5.48 25.70
N ALA A 297 -4.10 4.17 25.40
CA ALA A 297 -3.04 3.64 24.57
C ALA A 297 -3.09 4.22 23.14
N ALA A 298 -4.26 4.21 22.51
CA ALA A 298 -4.45 4.82 21.19
C ALA A 298 -4.14 6.32 21.20
N LEU A 299 -4.55 7.07 22.25
CA LEU A 299 -4.21 8.48 22.40
C LEU A 299 -2.70 8.72 22.57
N LYS A 300 -1.95 7.79 23.19
CA LYS A 300 -0.48 7.88 23.25
C LYS A 300 0.15 7.77 21.85
N ILE A 301 -0.37 6.90 20.99
CA ILE A 301 0.09 6.78 19.60
C ILE A 301 -0.31 8.01 18.77
N LEU A 302 -1.57 8.45 18.86
CA LEU A 302 -2.07 9.62 18.14
C LEU A 302 -1.27 10.90 18.42
N LYS A 303 -0.76 11.06 19.65
CA LYS A 303 0.10 12.19 20.04
C LYS A 303 1.48 12.17 19.38
N GLN A 304 1.90 11.05 18.79
CA GLN A 304 3.20 10.90 18.17
C GLN A 304 3.20 11.20 16.67
N GLY A 305 2.05 11.16 16.00
CA GLY A 305 1.99 11.43 14.55
C GLY A 305 0.69 11.02 13.88
N PRO A 306 0.21 9.79 14.06
CA PRO A 306 -0.99 9.32 13.37
C PRO A 306 -2.23 10.18 13.65
N ARG A 307 -3.07 10.34 12.64
CA ARG A 307 -4.39 11.01 12.76
C ARG A 307 -5.50 10.03 13.06
N ILE A 308 -5.34 8.79 12.62
CA ILE A 308 -6.26 7.68 12.87
C ILE A 308 -5.45 6.48 13.34
N VAL A 309 -5.91 5.87 14.43
CA VAL A 309 -5.44 4.57 14.91
C VAL A 309 -6.62 3.60 14.90
N ALA A 310 -6.47 2.50 14.18
CA ALA A 310 -7.41 1.39 14.18
C ALA A 310 -6.83 0.24 15.01
N VAL A 311 -7.54 -0.17 16.06
CA VAL A 311 -7.15 -1.30 16.91
C VAL A 311 -8.07 -2.47 16.60
N THR A 312 -7.52 -3.54 16.02
CA THR A 312 -8.30 -4.75 15.74
C THR A 312 -8.48 -5.58 17.00
N LEU A 313 -9.73 -5.94 17.32
CA LEU A 313 -10.18 -6.59 18.56
C LEU A 313 -10.73 -8.01 18.30
N GLY A 314 -10.28 -8.65 17.22
CA GLY A 314 -10.73 -9.98 16.83
C GLY A 314 -12.24 -10.04 16.59
N GLU A 315 -12.93 -10.94 17.29
CA GLU A 315 -14.38 -11.12 17.18
C GLU A 315 -15.22 -9.92 17.66
N LYS A 316 -14.61 -9.01 18.43
CA LYS A 316 -15.29 -7.78 18.88
C LYS A 316 -15.30 -6.69 17.79
N GLY A 317 -14.52 -6.84 16.72
CA GLY A 317 -14.43 -5.89 15.64
C GLY A 317 -13.19 -5.00 15.68
N ALA A 318 -13.35 -3.68 15.56
CA ALA A 318 -12.23 -2.75 15.58
C ALA A 318 -12.59 -1.45 16.32
N MET A 319 -11.71 -0.99 17.19
CA MET A 319 -11.79 0.32 17.82
C MET A 319 -11.05 1.34 16.93
N ILE A 320 -11.72 2.43 16.59
CA ILE A 320 -11.17 3.51 15.81
C ILE A 320 -10.99 4.73 16.71
N ALA A 321 -9.81 5.30 16.68
CA ALA A 321 -9.49 6.47 17.51
C ALA A 321 -8.88 7.60 16.65
N THR A 322 -9.30 8.81 16.96
CA THR A 322 -8.70 10.10 16.57
C THR A 322 -8.41 10.90 17.84
N GLN A 323 -7.86 12.10 17.72
CA GLN A 323 -7.66 12.96 18.90
C GLN A 323 -8.97 13.40 19.56
N GLN A 324 -10.10 13.39 18.84
CA GLN A 324 -11.41 13.87 19.34
C GLN A 324 -12.40 12.75 19.61
N HIS A 325 -12.25 11.60 18.96
CA HIS A 325 -13.25 10.53 18.98
C HIS A 325 -12.60 9.18 19.20
N CYS A 326 -13.30 8.29 19.91
CA CYS A 326 -12.94 6.89 20.05
C CYS A 326 -14.22 6.04 20.11
N GLU A 327 -14.37 5.08 19.19
CA GLU A 327 -15.56 4.22 19.13
C GLU A 327 -15.21 2.86 18.54
N THR A 328 -15.96 1.82 18.92
CA THR A 328 -15.80 0.46 18.42
C THR A 328 -16.87 0.12 17.40
N VAL A 329 -16.42 -0.27 16.19
CA VAL A 329 -17.25 -0.89 15.17
C VAL A 329 -17.26 -2.40 15.39
N LYS A 330 -18.44 -2.98 15.57
CA LYS A 330 -18.60 -4.43 15.78
C LYS A 330 -18.11 -5.22 14.55
N ALA A 331 -17.58 -6.40 14.81
CA ALA A 331 -17.22 -7.34 13.73
C ALA A 331 -18.45 -7.71 12.90
N THR A 332 -18.23 -7.91 11.61
CA THR A 332 -19.26 -8.49 10.75
C THR A 332 -19.56 -9.92 11.18
N PRO A 333 -20.82 -10.28 11.45
CA PRO A 333 -21.17 -11.64 11.81
C PRO A 333 -20.75 -12.64 10.73
N VAL A 334 -20.17 -13.76 11.13
CA VAL A 334 -19.73 -14.82 10.24
C VAL A 334 -20.32 -16.17 10.69
N GLU A 335 -20.65 -17.03 9.73
CA GLU A 335 -21.23 -18.35 10.04
C GLU A 335 -20.16 -19.27 10.68
N LYS A 336 -18.93 -19.22 10.17
CA LYS A 336 -17.85 -20.10 10.61
C LYS A 336 -16.49 -19.48 10.37
N ILE A 337 -15.67 -19.48 11.41
CA ILE A 337 -14.24 -19.14 11.31
C ILE A 337 -13.48 -20.41 10.88
N ILE A 338 -12.77 -20.33 9.74
CA ILE A 338 -11.94 -21.41 9.21
C ILE A 338 -10.47 -21.13 9.45
N ASP A 339 -10.03 -19.88 9.16
CA ASP A 339 -8.63 -19.46 9.27
C ASP A 339 -8.57 -17.95 9.48
N THR A 340 -7.84 -17.48 10.48
CA THR A 340 -7.68 -16.04 10.77
C THR A 340 -6.45 -15.44 10.12
N THR A 341 -5.71 -16.22 9.31
CA THR A 341 -4.53 -15.72 8.58
C THR A 341 -4.92 -14.63 7.59
N GLY A 342 -4.26 -13.47 7.68
CA GLY A 342 -4.53 -12.33 6.79
C GLY A 342 -5.78 -11.51 7.13
N ALA A 343 -6.52 -11.84 8.19
CA ALA A 343 -7.73 -11.09 8.57
C ALA A 343 -7.42 -9.61 8.86
N GLY A 344 -6.33 -9.34 9.58
CA GLY A 344 -5.86 -7.98 9.86
C GLY A 344 -5.46 -7.21 8.59
N ASP A 345 -4.79 -7.90 7.67
CA ASP A 345 -4.38 -7.31 6.39
C ASP A 345 -5.60 -7.03 5.51
N CYS A 346 -6.58 -7.95 5.50
CA CYS A 346 -7.86 -7.79 4.82
C CYS A 346 -8.68 -6.63 5.41
N PHE A 347 -8.75 -6.52 6.74
CA PHE A 347 -9.36 -5.36 7.41
C PHE A 347 -8.74 -4.06 6.92
N TRP A 348 -7.40 -4.01 6.91
CA TRP A 348 -6.70 -2.79 6.56
C TRP A 348 -6.82 -2.45 5.06
N GLY A 349 -6.73 -3.44 4.19
CA GLY A 349 -6.98 -3.27 2.75
C GLY A 349 -8.39 -2.76 2.46
N GLY A 350 -9.40 -3.28 3.16
CA GLY A 350 -10.79 -2.81 3.09
C GLY A 350 -10.95 -1.37 3.56
N PHE A 351 -10.37 -1.04 4.73
CA PHE A 351 -10.36 0.32 5.29
C PHE A 351 -9.76 1.33 4.30
N LEU A 352 -8.55 1.07 3.82
CA LEU A 352 -7.85 1.96 2.89
C LEU A 352 -8.59 2.09 1.55
N SER A 353 -9.20 1.02 1.06
CA SER A 353 -9.99 1.05 -0.19
C SER A 353 -11.25 1.89 -0.06
N LYS A 354 -11.94 1.85 1.08
CA LYS A 354 -13.11 2.72 1.33
C LYS A 354 -12.68 4.17 1.51
N TYR A 355 -11.55 4.42 2.19
CA TYR A 355 -10.96 5.75 2.30
C TYR A 355 -10.70 6.38 0.92
N LEU A 356 -10.08 5.64 0.01
CA LEU A 356 -9.78 6.12 -1.34
C LEU A 356 -11.01 6.55 -2.12
N LYS A 357 -12.16 5.92 -1.89
CA LYS A 357 -13.43 6.27 -2.56
C LYS A 357 -13.92 7.67 -2.23
N TYR A 358 -13.59 8.19 -1.06
CA TYR A 358 -13.99 9.55 -0.70
C TYR A 358 -13.24 10.62 -1.49
N GLY A 359 -12.05 10.29 -2.03
CA GLY A 359 -11.26 11.23 -2.86
C GLY A 359 -10.85 12.51 -2.12
N LYS A 360 -10.75 12.44 -0.79
CA LYS A 360 -10.47 13.57 0.11
C LYS A 360 -9.18 13.31 0.89
N GLY A 361 -8.54 14.38 1.36
CA GLY A 361 -7.47 14.26 2.35
C GLY A 361 -7.98 13.72 3.68
N ILE A 362 -7.13 13.01 4.41
CA ILE A 362 -7.47 12.40 5.71
C ILE A 362 -7.92 13.44 6.75
N GLU A 363 -7.45 14.68 6.61
CA GLU A 363 -7.74 15.81 7.52
C GLU A 363 -9.16 16.37 7.38
N VAL A 364 -9.85 16.07 6.28
CA VAL A 364 -11.20 16.57 6.00
C VAL A 364 -12.27 15.48 6.01
N LEU A 365 -11.89 14.24 6.36
CA LEU A 365 -12.89 13.19 6.57
C LEU A 365 -13.72 13.46 7.80
N SER A 366 -15.03 13.28 7.70
CA SER A 366 -15.92 13.27 8.86
C SER A 366 -15.71 12.00 9.69
N TRP A 367 -16.11 12.07 10.97
CA TRP A 367 -16.07 10.88 11.83
C TRP A 367 -16.89 9.71 11.25
N GLU A 368 -18.04 10.00 10.69
CA GLU A 368 -18.91 9.01 10.06
C GLU A 368 -18.24 8.34 8.86
N GLU A 369 -17.55 9.08 8.00
CA GLU A 369 -16.78 8.54 6.88
C GLU A 369 -15.65 7.62 7.37
N ILE A 370 -14.96 7.99 8.45
CA ILE A 370 -13.92 7.15 9.07
C ILE A 370 -14.53 5.85 9.60
N MET A 371 -15.68 5.92 10.28
CA MET A 371 -16.39 4.74 10.78
C MET A 371 -16.85 3.83 9.64
N GLN A 372 -17.28 4.38 8.50
CA GLN A 372 -17.60 3.59 7.30
C GLN A 372 -16.38 2.87 6.72
N CYS A 373 -15.18 3.46 6.81
CA CYS A 373 -13.95 2.75 6.46
C CYS A 373 -13.73 1.51 7.36
N ALA A 374 -14.00 1.64 8.66
CA ALA A 374 -13.88 0.53 9.59
C ALA A 374 -14.95 -0.57 9.39
N VAL A 375 -16.18 -0.18 9.06
CA VAL A 375 -17.24 -1.13 8.66
C VAL A 375 -16.81 -1.94 7.46
N MET A 376 -16.26 -1.29 6.43
CA MET A 376 -15.72 -1.97 5.24
C MET A 376 -14.57 -2.91 5.63
N GLY A 377 -13.63 -2.46 6.45
CA GLY A 377 -12.54 -3.29 6.97
C GLY A 377 -13.05 -4.55 7.66
N ASN A 378 -14.01 -4.43 8.60
CA ASN A 378 -14.61 -5.55 9.30
C ASN A 378 -15.32 -6.52 8.33
N SER A 379 -15.96 -6.01 7.29
CA SER A 379 -16.66 -6.84 6.31
C SER A 379 -15.70 -7.66 5.46
N VAL A 380 -14.61 -7.05 5.00
CA VAL A 380 -13.55 -7.74 4.25
C VAL A 380 -12.87 -8.79 5.12
N ALA A 381 -12.56 -8.47 6.38
CA ALA A 381 -11.98 -9.41 7.34
C ALA A 381 -12.94 -10.57 7.66
N GLY A 382 -14.23 -10.28 7.84
CA GLY A 382 -15.27 -11.29 8.12
C GLY A 382 -15.41 -12.32 7.01
N LEU A 383 -15.34 -11.90 5.74
CA LEU A 383 -15.31 -12.83 4.60
C LEU A 383 -13.99 -13.59 4.50
N CYS A 384 -12.88 -12.93 4.80
CA CYS A 384 -11.55 -13.54 4.80
C CYS A 384 -11.47 -14.74 5.76
N VAL A 385 -11.92 -14.59 7.01
CA VAL A 385 -11.79 -15.65 8.03
C VAL A 385 -12.61 -16.91 7.73
N GLN A 386 -13.52 -16.87 6.77
CA GLN A 386 -14.30 -18.01 6.30
C GLN A 386 -13.57 -18.84 5.23
N LYS A 387 -12.39 -18.42 4.82
CA LYS A 387 -11.52 -19.10 3.83
C LYS A 387 -10.15 -19.39 4.45
N ARG A 388 -9.31 -20.15 3.75
CA ARG A 388 -7.97 -20.52 4.25
C ARG A 388 -6.87 -19.76 3.52
N GLY A 389 -5.82 -19.40 4.28
CA GLY A 389 -4.58 -18.77 3.79
C GLY A 389 -4.67 -17.23 3.75
N GLY A 390 -3.56 -16.56 3.48
CA GLY A 390 -3.48 -15.11 3.33
C GLY A 390 -4.15 -14.63 2.02
N ILE A 391 -3.38 -14.44 0.96
CA ILE A 391 -3.89 -14.01 -0.35
C ILE A 391 -5.10 -14.84 -0.86
N PRO A 392 -5.13 -16.17 -0.75
CA PRO A 392 -6.28 -16.95 -1.22
C PRO A 392 -7.61 -16.67 -0.52
N SER A 393 -7.57 -16.18 0.73
CA SER A 393 -8.78 -15.91 1.52
C SER A 393 -9.38 -14.52 1.27
N VAL A 394 -8.65 -13.63 0.62
CA VAL A 394 -9.13 -12.27 0.31
C VAL A 394 -10.42 -12.33 -0.51
N PRO A 395 -11.53 -11.66 -0.10
CA PRO A 395 -12.76 -11.66 -0.86
C PRO A 395 -12.67 -10.79 -2.13
N ASN A 396 -13.51 -11.09 -3.11
CA ASN A 396 -13.70 -10.25 -4.29
C ASN A 396 -14.75 -9.17 -4.02
N LYS A 397 -14.75 -8.13 -4.86
CA LYS A 397 -15.69 -7.00 -4.75
C LYS A 397 -17.16 -7.42 -4.82
N GLU A 398 -17.46 -8.42 -5.64
CA GLU A 398 -18.81 -8.96 -5.81
C GLU A 398 -19.38 -9.57 -4.53
N GLU A 399 -18.52 -10.15 -3.68
CA GLU A 399 -18.92 -10.70 -2.37
C GLU A 399 -19.27 -9.60 -1.34
N LEU A 400 -18.97 -8.34 -1.67
CA LEU A 400 -19.18 -7.16 -0.83
C LEU A 400 -20.21 -6.18 -1.42
N SER A 401 -20.96 -6.56 -2.48
CA SER A 401 -21.79 -5.66 -3.28
C SER A 401 -22.71 -4.77 -2.46
N ASP A 402 -23.35 -5.30 -1.42
CA ASP A 402 -24.33 -4.60 -0.59
C ASP A 402 -23.69 -3.52 0.31
N ILE A 403 -22.46 -3.76 0.74
CA ILE A 403 -21.70 -2.87 1.65
C ILE A 403 -20.85 -1.90 0.83
N TRP A 404 -20.40 -2.32 -0.35
CA TRP A 404 -19.56 -1.51 -1.21
C TRP A 404 -20.31 -0.33 -1.83
N SER A 405 -21.62 -0.47 -2.06
CA SER A 405 -22.47 0.56 -2.68
C SER A 405 -23.00 1.58 -1.68
N ALA A 406 -23.01 1.25 -0.41
CA ALA A 406 -23.38 2.15 0.70
C ALA A 406 -22.20 3.05 1.08
#